data_b1968ec5f260a47bf1018a0e11f58676
#
_entry.id   b1968ec5f260a47bf1018a0e11f58676
#
_cell.length_a   1.000
_cell.length_b   1.000
_cell.length_c   1.000
_cell.angle_alpha   90.00
_cell.angle_beta   90.00
_cell.angle_gamma   90.00
#
_symmetry.space_group_name_H-M   'P 1'
#
loop_
_entity.id
_entity.type
_entity.pdbx_description
1 polymer ?
#
loop_
_entity_poly.entity_id
_entity_poly.type
_entity_poly.pdbx_seq_one_letter_code
_entity_poly.pdbx_strand_id
1 'polypeptide(L)'
;RIPIFEDAGIKRVVCGAIPHTPDGAPLLGPVAGLKNFWNCCGASFGIAQAAGCGKYLTQWMLYGDSEINMTGFDSRRYGSYADKAYMNETGFQDYKMTYITPMPGEELPAGRSQRISPLHNKLKNKGCVYTETFGWERPKWFSLDGREENYSRRHNNDFDVIRDECLAVRERVGILDLSGFAKYDVTGSDAETYLNRIFANSMPTKKGGIVLAHILSNEGRINAEMTITRMEENHFYVLSAAVAEIRDADYLAQAMTAEENVEIANITDKRGVLVLAGPKAREVMVKVTEEKLDNASFPWLTGKDISIAGLPTRALRINYVGELGWELHPPIEHLETIYDALWEAGEEFGIADFGLYAVDSLRMEKAYRHWGGELTNEVTMIDADMERFLKLDKDNFIGKEATLRQQQQERFFQLIYFEIEATDSDVHGGEPIYIGDKCIGITT
;
A
#
# COMPACT_ATOMS: atom_id res chain seq x y z
N ARG A 1 -12.63 -30.28 20.23
CA ARG A 1 -13.60 -31.39 20.18
C ARG A 1 -14.63 -31.22 21.30
N ILE A 2 -15.87 -31.65 21.03
CA ILE A 2 -16.95 -31.67 22.02
C ILE A 2 -17.26 -33.12 22.30
N PRO A 3 -16.77 -33.67 23.44
CA PRO A 3 -16.85 -35.12 23.70
C PRO A 3 -18.25 -35.70 23.67
N ILE A 4 -19.26 -34.94 24.10
CA ILE A 4 -20.65 -35.37 24.12
C ILE A 4 -21.21 -35.73 22.73
N PHE A 5 -20.55 -35.28 21.65
CA PHE A 5 -20.98 -35.59 20.29
C PHE A 5 -20.28 -36.83 19.70
N GLU A 6 -19.37 -37.46 20.43
CA GLU A 6 -18.61 -38.63 19.93
C GLU A 6 -19.51 -39.79 19.53
N ASP A 7 -20.58 -40.02 20.29
CA ASP A 7 -21.58 -41.07 20.04
C ASP A 7 -22.87 -40.56 19.35
N ALA A 8 -22.88 -39.29 18.91
CA ALA A 8 -24.08 -38.70 18.30
C ALA A 8 -24.25 -39.18 16.86
N GLY A 9 -25.44 -39.72 16.55
CA GLY A 9 -25.80 -40.07 15.17
C GLY A 9 -26.13 -38.85 14.31
N ILE A 10 -25.91 -38.97 12.98
CA ILE A 10 -26.27 -37.93 12.01
C ILE A 10 -27.75 -38.09 11.64
N LYS A 11 -28.59 -37.11 12.01
CA LYS A 11 -30.02 -37.11 11.67
C LYS A 11 -30.29 -36.86 10.20
N ARG A 12 -29.58 -35.89 9.57
CA ARG A 12 -29.60 -35.58 8.15
C ARG A 12 -28.42 -34.75 7.76
N VAL A 13 -28.05 -34.83 6.50
CA VAL A 13 -27.08 -33.93 5.83
C VAL A 13 -27.86 -32.94 4.97
N VAL A 14 -27.53 -31.66 5.07
CA VAL A 14 -28.10 -30.59 4.25
C VAL A 14 -26.96 -29.93 3.45
N CYS A 15 -27.14 -29.82 2.14
CA CYS A 15 -26.25 -29.11 1.27
C CYS A 15 -26.97 -27.88 0.69
N GLY A 16 -26.27 -26.75 0.59
CA GLY A 16 -26.79 -25.52 0.02
C GLY A 16 -25.68 -24.67 -0.57
N ALA A 17 -26.03 -23.73 -1.45
CA ALA A 17 -25.09 -22.76 -1.99
C ALA A 17 -24.74 -21.74 -0.88
N ILE A 18 -23.45 -21.43 -0.74
CA ILE A 18 -22.94 -20.41 0.16
C ILE A 18 -22.30 -19.32 -0.69
N PRO A 19 -22.66 -18.02 -0.50
CA PRO A 19 -21.93 -16.95 -1.14
C PRO A 19 -20.50 -16.89 -0.57
N HIS A 20 -19.51 -16.91 -1.42
CA HIS A 20 -18.11 -16.88 -1.03
C HIS A 20 -17.36 -15.88 -1.89
N THR A 21 -16.57 -15.03 -1.24
CA THR A 21 -15.71 -14.06 -1.91
C THR A 21 -14.32 -14.67 -2.15
N PRO A 22 -13.47 -14.07 -2.98
CA PRO A 22 -12.14 -14.60 -3.24
C PRO A 22 -11.27 -14.77 -1.99
N ASP A 23 -11.44 -13.91 -0.99
CA ASP A 23 -10.67 -13.87 0.27
C ASP A 23 -11.48 -14.28 1.50
N GLY A 24 -12.70 -14.78 1.32
CA GLY A 24 -13.60 -15.17 2.41
C GLY A 24 -14.19 -14.02 3.22
N ALA A 25 -13.69 -12.80 3.08
CA ALA A 25 -14.20 -11.63 3.79
C ALA A 25 -15.47 -11.07 3.11
N PRO A 26 -16.48 -10.62 3.86
CA PRO A 26 -17.69 -10.03 3.28
C PRO A 26 -17.38 -8.78 2.43
N LEU A 27 -18.29 -8.46 1.52
CA LEU A 27 -18.27 -7.23 0.73
C LEU A 27 -19.17 -6.20 1.41
N LEU A 28 -18.56 -5.23 2.06
CA LEU A 28 -19.24 -4.14 2.76
C LEU A 28 -18.78 -2.80 2.19
N GLY A 29 -19.65 -1.80 2.21
CA GLY A 29 -19.25 -0.45 1.82
C GLY A 29 -19.79 0.02 0.50
N PRO A 30 -19.35 1.19 0.02
CA PRO A 30 -19.85 1.80 -1.21
C PRO A 30 -19.39 0.99 -2.44
N VAL A 31 -20.18 1.11 -3.50
CA VAL A 31 -19.86 0.53 -4.81
C VAL A 31 -19.22 1.60 -5.69
N ALA A 32 -18.05 1.30 -6.25
CA ALA A 32 -17.32 2.22 -7.10
C ALA A 32 -18.20 2.78 -8.25
N GLY A 33 -18.13 4.09 -8.46
CA GLY A 33 -18.86 4.81 -9.50
C GLY A 33 -20.35 5.03 -9.25
N LEU A 34 -20.90 4.57 -8.11
CA LEU A 34 -22.32 4.73 -7.78
C LEU A 34 -22.51 5.52 -6.48
N LYS A 35 -23.20 6.65 -6.55
CA LYS A 35 -23.57 7.44 -5.35
C LYS A 35 -24.68 6.74 -4.57
N ASN A 36 -24.53 6.69 -3.24
CA ASN A 36 -25.54 6.14 -2.31
C ASN A 36 -25.90 4.67 -2.56
N PHE A 37 -25.06 3.91 -3.22
CA PHE A 37 -25.24 2.49 -3.39
C PHE A 37 -24.19 1.71 -2.58
N TRP A 38 -24.65 0.81 -1.72
CA TRP A 38 -23.82 0.12 -0.73
C TRP A 38 -23.98 -1.38 -0.82
N ASN A 39 -22.87 -2.10 -0.71
CA ASN A 39 -22.87 -3.55 -0.60
C ASN A 39 -22.97 -3.99 0.87
N CYS A 40 -23.72 -5.08 1.08
CA CYS A 40 -23.74 -5.86 2.31
C CYS A 40 -23.98 -7.33 1.93
N CYS A 41 -22.96 -8.01 1.42
CA CYS A 41 -23.10 -9.37 0.90
C CYS A 41 -21.79 -10.17 1.05
N GLY A 42 -21.80 -11.43 0.58
CA GLY A 42 -20.61 -12.28 0.59
C GLY A 42 -20.19 -12.81 1.96
N ALA A 43 -21.01 -12.66 3.00
CA ALA A 43 -20.72 -13.21 4.32
C ALA A 43 -20.92 -14.73 4.32
N SER A 44 -19.85 -15.50 4.19
CA SER A 44 -19.92 -16.97 4.19
C SER A 44 -20.40 -17.53 5.53
N PHE A 45 -20.08 -16.89 6.65
CA PHE A 45 -20.61 -17.17 7.98
C PHE A 45 -21.79 -16.26 8.35
N GLY A 46 -22.77 -16.14 7.47
CA GLY A 46 -23.82 -15.14 7.51
C GLY A 46 -24.44 -14.88 8.88
N ILE A 47 -24.88 -15.92 9.61
CA ILE A 47 -25.52 -15.77 10.92
C ILE A 47 -24.53 -15.19 11.96
N ALA A 48 -23.29 -15.67 11.97
CA ALA A 48 -22.29 -15.24 12.93
C ALA A 48 -21.79 -13.80 12.66
N GLN A 49 -21.71 -13.41 11.38
CA GLN A 49 -21.15 -12.12 10.96
C GLN A 49 -22.21 -11.01 10.79
N ALA A 50 -23.50 -11.37 10.59
CA ALA A 50 -24.54 -10.43 10.19
C ALA A 50 -24.69 -9.22 11.11
N ALA A 51 -24.63 -9.42 12.42
CA ALA A 51 -24.77 -8.31 13.39
C ALA A 51 -23.59 -7.33 13.30
N GLY A 52 -22.35 -7.84 13.20
CA GLY A 52 -21.16 -7.03 13.02
C GLY A 52 -21.18 -6.29 11.68
N CYS A 53 -21.46 -6.99 10.59
CA CYS A 53 -21.59 -6.39 9.26
C CYS A 53 -22.60 -5.25 9.25
N GLY A 54 -23.78 -5.47 9.85
CA GLY A 54 -24.85 -4.45 9.93
C GLY A 54 -24.42 -3.24 10.77
N LYS A 55 -23.81 -3.47 11.94
CA LYS A 55 -23.35 -2.39 12.82
C LYS A 55 -22.33 -1.48 12.11
N TYR A 56 -21.25 -2.05 11.64
CA TYR A 56 -20.12 -1.28 11.11
C TYR A 56 -20.42 -0.64 9.75
N LEU A 57 -21.19 -1.32 8.91
CA LEU A 57 -21.69 -0.70 7.68
C LEU A 57 -22.61 0.49 7.98
N THR A 58 -23.49 0.37 8.97
CA THR A 58 -24.39 1.47 9.37
C THR A 58 -23.60 2.67 9.90
N GLN A 59 -22.56 2.44 10.71
CA GLN A 59 -21.67 3.51 11.15
C GLN A 59 -21.03 4.22 9.94
N TRP A 60 -20.47 3.45 9.01
CA TRP A 60 -19.86 4.00 7.82
C TRP A 60 -20.85 4.83 6.96
N MET A 61 -22.07 4.33 6.77
CA MET A 61 -23.13 5.04 6.03
C MET A 61 -23.56 6.36 6.70
N LEU A 62 -23.65 6.38 8.04
CA LEU A 62 -24.18 7.52 8.78
C LEU A 62 -23.12 8.56 9.12
N TYR A 63 -21.91 8.13 9.41
CA TYR A 63 -20.83 8.99 9.91
C TYR A 63 -19.69 9.17 8.90
N GLY A 64 -19.72 8.44 7.78
CA GLY A 64 -18.65 8.44 6.78
C GLY A 64 -17.42 7.61 7.20
N ASP A 65 -17.48 6.96 8.35
CA ASP A 65 -16.41 6.14 8.93
C ASP A 65 -16.98 5.11 9.91
N SER A 66 -16.18 4.12 10.28
CA SER A 66 -16.50 3.08 11.25
C SER A 66 -15.50 3.09 12.40
N GLU A 67 -15.89 2.60 13.56
CA GLU A 67 -15.00 2.47 14.73
C GLU A 67 -13.91 1.41 14.56
N ILE A 68 -14.00 0.58 13.52
CA ILE A 68 -12.98 -0.43 13.18
C ILE A 68 -12.48 -0.21 11.74
N ASN A 69 -11.30 -0.76 11.43
CA ASN A 69 -10.77 -0.73 10.08
C ASN A 69 -11.64 -1.57 9.12
N MET A 70 -12.27 -0.90 8.15
CA MET A 70 -13.14 -1.53 7.14
C MET A 70 -12.43 -1.81 5.81
N THR A 71 -11.16 -1.51 5.68
CA THR A 71 -10.42 -1.64 4.40
C THR A 71 -10.45 -3.07 3.85
N GLY A 72 -10.30 -4.08 4.71
CA GLY A 72 -10.36 -5.48 4.32
C GLY A 72 -11.77 -5.97 3.93
N PHE A 73 -12.80 -5.18 4.19
CA PHE A 73 -14.20 -5.49 3.83
C PHE A 73 -14.72 -4.63 2.69
N ASP A 74 -14.01 -3.54 2.33
CA ASP A 74 -14.40 -2.62 1.27
C ASP A 74 -14.56 -3.36 -0.05
N SER A 75 -15.75 -3.27 -0.65
CA SER A 75 -16.04 -3.95 -1.91
C SER A 75 -15.18 -3.45 -3.08
N ARG A 76 -14.61 -2.23 -2.95
CA ARG A 76 -13.70 -1.62 -3.95
C ARG A 76 -12.27 -2.16 -3.90
N ARG A 77 -11.98 -3.16 -3.03
CA ARG A 77 -10.70 -3.88 -3.04
C ARG A 77 -10.51 -4.75 -4.28
N TYR A 78 -11.59 -5.11 -4.97
CA TYR A 78 -11.55 -5.84 -6.22
C TYR A 78 -11.78 -4.94 -7.42
N GLY A 79 -10.99 -5.17 -8.48
CA GLY A 79 -11.12 -4.52 -9.78
C GLY A 79 -11.53 -5.50 -10.88
N SER A 80 -11.38 -5.09 -12.14
CA SER A 80 -11.74 -5.90 -13.31
C SER A 80 -10.94 -7.19 -13.46
N TYR A 81 -9.82 -7.33 -12.79
CA TYR A 81 -9.02 -8.55 -12.74
C TYR A 81 -9.74 -9.72 -12.05
N ALA A 82 -10.63 -9.42 -11.11
CA ALA A 82 -11.39 -10.41 -10.36
C ALA A 82 -12.57 -10.93 -11.20
N ASP A 83 -12.26 -11.60 -12.30
CA ASP A 83 -13.25 -12.21 -13.17
C ASP A 83 -13.82 -13.52 -12.57
N LYS A 84 -14.71 -14.17 -13.31
CA LYS A 84 -15.37 -15.40 -12.85
C LYS A 84 -14.37 -16.55 -12.62
N ALA A 85 -13.31 -16.64 -13.39
CA ALA A 85 -12.29 -17.69 -13.24
C ALA A 85 -11.51 -17.46 -11.96
N TYR A 86 -10.99 -16.24 -11.76
CA TYR A 86 -10.32 -15.82 -10.55
C TYR A 86 -11.17 -16.08 -9.30
N MET A 87 -12.43 -15.61 -9.31
CA MET A 87 -13.35 -15.80 -8.18
C MET A 87 -13.63 -17.26 -7.85
N ASN A 88 -13.73 -18.11 -8.87
CA ASN A 88 -13.95 -19.56 -8.66
C ASN A 88 -12.72 -20.23 -8.05
N GLU A 89 -11.52 -19.94 -8.56
CA GLU A 89 -10.27 -20.56 -8.11
C GLU A 89 -9.93 -20.14 -6.68
N THR A 90 -9.93 -18.83 -6.42
CA THR A 90 -9.58 -18.27 -5.11
C THR A 90 -10.63 -18.59 -4.05
N GLY A 91 -11.92 -18.40 -4.35
CA GLY A 91 -13.00 -18.71 -3.42
C GLY A 91 -13.10 -20.21 -3.09
N PHE A 92 -12.81 -21.10 -4.05
CA PHE A 92 -12.76 -22.54 -3.79
C PHE A 92 -11.58 -22.92 -2.89
N GLN A 93 -10.43 -22.30 -3.12
CA GLN A 93 -9.25 -22.51 -2.28
C GLN A 93 -9.45 -21.98 -0.87
N ASP A 94 -9.94 -20.73 -0.73
CA ASP A 94 -10.23 -20.11 0.57
C ASP A 94 -11.25 -20.94 1.35
N TYR A 95 -12.31 -21.44 0.71
CA TYR A 95 -13.28 -22.30 1.36
C TYR A 95 -12.66 -23.61 1.91
N LYS A 96 -11.71 -24.20 1.19
CA LYS A 96 -10.98 -25.39 1.69
C LYS A 96 -10.13 -25.06 2.91
N MET A 97 -9.58 -23.85 2.96
CA MET A 97 -8.66 -23.39 4.02
C MET A 97 -9.38 -22.75 5.22
N THR A 98 -10.70 -22.56 5.15
CA THR A 98 -11.52 -21.83 6.14
C THR A 98 -11.26 -22.25 7.61
N TYR A 99 -10.95 -23.51 7.87
CA TYR A 99 -10.69 -24.02 9.21
C TYR A 99 -9.22 -24.36 9.49
N ILE A 100 -8.34 -23.96 8.59
CA ILE A 100 -6.89 -24.15 8.72
C ILE A 100 -6.28 -22.83 9.11
N THR A 101 -5.50 -22.81 10.19
CA THR A 101 -4.73 -21.62 10.57
C THR A 101 -3.50 -21.55 9.69
N PRO A 102 -3.34 -20.54 8.83
CA PRO A 102 -2.15 -20.38 8.01
C PRO A 102 -0.92 -20.05 8.87
N MET A 103 0.26 -20.29 8.33
CA MET A 103 1.48 -19.77 8.89
C MET A 103 1.58 -18.26 8.62
N PRO A 104 2.33 -17.50 9.43
CA PRO A 104 2.57 -16.10 9.13
C PRO A 104 3.17 -15.92 7.73
N GLY A 105 2.62 -14.98 6.95
CA GLY A 105 3.06 -14.69 5.58
C GLY A 105 2.76 -15.78 4.54
N GLU A 106 2.04 -16.86 4.91
CA GLU A 106 1.63 -17.92 3.98
C GLU A 106 0.62 -17.38 2.96
N GLU A 107 0.97 -17.52 1.70
CA GLU A 107 0.14 -17.10 0.58
C GLU A 107 -0.48 -18.31 -0.13
N LEU A 108 -1.73 -18.14 -0.53
CA LEU A 108 -2.45 -19.18 -1.25
C LEU A 108 -2.11 -19.12 -2.74
N PRO A 109 -1.89 -20.28 -3.41
CA PRO A 109 -1.43 -20.30 -4.80
C PRO A 109 -2.50 -20.02 -5.86
N ALA A 110 -3.80 -19.95 -5.51
CA ALA A 110 -4.86 -19.73 -6.51
C ALA A 110 -4.92 -18.27 -6.96
N GLY A 111 -5.39 -18.03 -8.19
CA GLY A 111 -5.66 -16.70 -8.71
C GLY A 111 -4.43 -15.84 -8.98
N ARG A 112 -3.22 -16.42 -9.08
CA ARG A 112 -1.96 -15.70 -9.29
C ARG A 112 -1.85 -15.13 -10.70
N SER A 113 -0.96 -14.14 -10.83
CA SER A 113 -0.54 -13.54 -12.11
C SER A 113 -1.67 -12.83 -12.89
N GLN A 114 -2.66 -12.26 -12.18
CA GLN A 114 -3.73 -11.49 -12.82
C GLN A 114 -3.22 -10.16 -13.37
N ARG A 115 -2.36 -9.49 -12.61
CA ARG A 115 -1.71 -8.24 -13.00
C ARG A 115 -0.21 -8.36 -12.77
N ILE A 116 0.55 -8.25 -13.83
CA ILE A 116 2.00 -8.38 -13.82
C ILE A 116 2.66 -7.18 -14.49
N SER A 117 3.82 -6.79 -14.04
CA SER A 117 4.64 -5.80 -14.75
C SER A 117 5.36 -6.45 -15.95
N PRO A 118 5.84 -5.67 -16.94
CA PRO A 118 6.69 -6.19 -18.00
C PRO A 118 7.95 -6.91 -17.49
N LEU A 119 8.42 -6.56 -16.29
CA LEU A 119 9.61 -7.19 -15.68
C LEU A 119 9.34 -8.54 -15.02
N HIS A 120 8.08 -8.94 -14.85
CA HIS A 120 7.71 -10.13 -14.08
C HIS A 120 8.53 -11.38 -14.44
N ASN A 121 8.56 -11.76 -15.72
CA ASN A 121 9.27 -12.95 -16.14
C ASN A 121 10.79 -12.81 -16.01
N LYS A 122 11.32 -11.62 -16.28
CA LYS A 122 12.75 -11.33 -16.13
C LYS A 122 13.19 -11.47 -14.68
N LEU A 123 12.47 -10.87 -13.74
CA LEU A 123 12.77 -10.95 -12.30
C LEU A 123 12.55 -12.36 -11.76
N LYS A 124 11.51 -13.07 -12.24
CA LYS A 124 11.30 -14.47 -11.89
C LYS A 124 12.50 -15.35 -12.27
N ASN A 125 13.06 -15.14 -13.48
CA ASN A 125 14.26 -15.84 -13.92
C ASN A 125 15.52 -15.48 -13.10
N LYS A 126 15.52 -14.34 -12.42
CA LYS A 126 16.56 -13.91 -11.46
C LYS A 126 16.31 -14.41 -10.03
N GLY A 127 15.29 -15.26 -9.84
CA GLY A 127 14.95 -15.83 -8.52
C GLY A 127 13.92 -15.04 -7.72
N CYS A 128 13.23 -14.04 -8.31
CA CYS A 128 12.20 -13.32 -7.61
C CYS A 128 11.07 -14.24 -7.12
N VAL A 129 10.83 -14.22 -5.83
CA VAL A 129 9.64 -14.75 -5.18
C VAL A 129 8.63 -13.62 -5.09
N TYR A 130 7.40 -13.88 -5.54
CA TYR A 130 6.37 -12.85 -5.62
C TYR A 130 5.34 -12.98 -4.50
N THR A 131 4.85 -11.82 -4.05
CA THR A 131 3.63 -11.69 -3.24
C THR A 131 2.50 -11.14 -4.10
N GLU A 132 1.29 -11.68 -3.90
CA GLU A 132 0.08 -11.16 -4.58
C GLU A 132 -0.64 -10.17 -3.67
N THR A 133 -1.08 -9.05 -4.22
CA THR A 133 -1.94 -8.12 -3.52
C THR A 133 -2.95 -7.52 -4.50
N PHE A 134 -4.21 -7.91 -4.33
CA PHE A 134 -5.34 -7.46 -5.16
C PHE A 134 -5.04 -7.50 -6.66
N GLY A 135 -4.61 -8.68 -7.08
CA GLY A 135 -4.29 -9.01 -8.46
C GLY A 135 -2.84 -8.71 -8.87
N TRP A 136 -2.14 -7.78 -8.22
CA TRP A 136 -0.77 -7.44 -8.57
C TRP A 136 0.26 -8.43 -7.99
N GLU A 137 1.13 -8.96 -8.88
CA GLU A 137 2.35 -9.64 -8.49
C GLU A 137 3.45 -8.62 -8.18
N ARG A 138 4.00 -8.66 -6.96
CA ARG A 138 5.02 -7.73 -6.49
C ARG A 138 6.24 -8.48 -5.98
N PRO A 139 7.49 -8.05 -6.28
CA PRO A 139 8.69 -8.68 -5.75
C PRO A 139 8.66 -8.72 -4.22
N LYS A 140 8.76 -9.92 -3.63
CA LYS A 140 8.73 -10.16 -2.19
C LYS A 140 10.16 -10.23 -1.64
N TRP A 141 10.97 -11.10 -2.21
CA TRP A 141 12.42 -11.27 -1.98
C TRP A 141 13.04 -12.06 -3.15
N PHE A 142 14.38 -12.24 -3.19
CA PHE A 142 15.06 -12.88 -4.32
C PHE A 142 15.83 -14.14 -3.90
N SER A 143 15.34 -15.32 -4.29
CA SER A 143 15.97 -16.62 -4.07
C SER A 143 17.09 -16.88 -5.07
N LEU A 144 18.30 -16.37 -4.81
CA LEU A 144 19.44 -16.51 -5.72
C LEU A 144 20.02 -17.94 -5.75
N ASP A 145 19.77 -18.75 -4.73
CA ASP A 145 20.19 -20.15 -4.62
C ASP A 145 19.08 -21.16 -4.94
N GLY A 146 17.90 -20.68 -5.33
CA GLY A 146 16.76 -21.50 -5.73
C GLY A 146 16.00 -22.12 -4.55
N ARG A 147 16.20 -21.62 -3.31
CA ARG A 147 15.41 -22.08 -2.15
C ARG A 147 13.94 -21.73 -2.33
N GLU A 148 13.05 -22.64 -1.95
CA GLU A 148 11.61 -22.42 -1.88
C GLU A 148 11.24 -21.79 -0.53
N GLU A 149 10.12 -21.08 -0.48
CA GLU A 149 9.61 -20.51 0.77
C GLU A 149 9.29 -21.60 1.79
N ASN A 150 9.71 -21.37 3.03
CA ASN A 150 9.41 -22.25 4.15
C ASN A 150 8.78 -21.42 5.27
N TYR A 151 7.46 -21.43 5.34
CA TYR A 151 6.71 -20.67 6.33
C TYR A 151 6.88 -21.22 7.74
N SER A 152 7.10 -20.33 8.69
CA SER A 152 7.37 -20.66 10.09
C SER A 152 6.78 -19.61 11.02
N ARG A 153 6.59 -19.98 12.30
CA ARG A 153 6.32 -19.01 13.38
C ARG A 153 7.60 -18.42 13.97
N ARG A 154 8.74 -18.76 13.41
CA ARG A 154 10.09 -18.24 13.69
C ARG A 154 10.62 -17.59 12.43
N HIS A 155 11.87 -17.16 12.43
CA HIS A 155 12.53 -16.71 11.21
C HIS A 155 12.39 -17.76 10.11
N ASN A 156 11.91 -17.33 8.96
CA ASN A 156 11.82 -18.16 7.75
C ASN A 156 13.20 -18.30 7.11
N ASN A 157 13.29 -19.15 6.09
CA ASN A 157 14.54 -19.36 5.35
C ASN A 157 14.91 -18.22 4.38
N ASP A 158 14.09 -17.17 4.30
CA ASP A 158 14.35 -15.94 3.56
C ASP A 158 15.07 -14.86 4.40
N PHE A 159 15.14 -15.03 5.73
CA PHE A 159 15.65 -14.02 6.65
C PHE A 159 17.08 -13.52 6.31
N ASP A 160 18.01 -14.42 5.99
CA ASP A 160 19.37 -14.05 5.61
C ASP A 160 19.43 -13.36 4.25
N VAL A 161 18.54 -13.74 3.32
CA VAL A 161 18.41 -13.10 1.99
C VAL A 161 17.88 -11.67 2.13
N ILE A 162 16.83 -11.48 2.91
CA ILE A 162 16.25 -10.15 3.19
C ILE A 162 17.28 -9.24 3.84
N ARG A 163 18.07 -9.77 4.81
CA ARG A 163 19.19 -9.03 5.39
C ARG A 163 20.19 -8.57 4.32
N ASP A 164 20.57 -9.45 3.40
CA ASP A 164 21.55 -9.15 2.37
C ASP A 164 21.01 -8.15 1.34
N GLU A 165 19.71 -8.18 1.03
CA GLU A 165 19.00 -7.16 0.25
C GLU A 165 19.03 -5.80 0.98
N CYS A 166 18.72 -5.76 2.27
CA CYS A 166 18.80 -4.55 3.09
C CYS A 166 20.22 -3.96 3.08
N LEU A 167 21.26 -4.79 3.25
CA LEU A 167 22.65 -4.35 3.21
C LEU A 167 23.04 -3.84 1.82
N ALA A 168 22.54 -4.44 0.74
CA ALA A 168 22.78 -3.95 -0.62
C ALA A 168 22.23 -2.52 -0.80
N VAL A 169 21.03 -2.24 -0.33
CA VAL A 169 20.42 -0.90 -0.38
C VAL A 169 21.18 0.09 0.51
N ARG A 170 21.61 -0.31 1.70
CA ARG A 170 22.29 0.58 2.66
C ARG A 170 23.74 0.91 2.29
N GLU A 171 24.45 -0.02 1.72
CA GLU A 171 25.90 0.09 1.49
C GLU A 171 26.27 0.35 0.03
N ARG A 172 25.38 -0.04 -0.90
CA ARG A 172 25.62 0.01 -2.33
C ARG A 172 24.47 0.67 -3.08
N VAL A 173 23.71 -0.11 -3.84
CA VAL A 173 22.52 0.33 -4.56
C VAL A 173 21.59 -0.85 -4.80
N GLY A 174 20.30 -0.63 -4.57
CA GLY A 174 19.24 -1.58 -4.87
C GLY A 174 18.29 -1.05 -5.95
N ILE A 175 17.69 -1.97 -6.70
CA ILE A 175 16.61 -1.68 -7.65
C ILE A 175 15.40 -2.54 -7.35
N LEU A 176 14.19 -1.94 -7.40
CA LEU A 176 12.94 -2.62 -7.10
C LEU A 176 11.84 -2.19 -8.08
N ASP A 177 11.07 -3.15 -8.57
CA ASP A 177 9.86 -2.91 -9.34
C ASP A 177 8.64 -2.72 -8.43
N LEU A 178 8.11 -1.49 -8.39
CA LEU A 178 6.87 -1.11 -7.70
C LEU A 178 5.77 -0.68 -8.67
N SER A 179 5.74 -1.23 -9.88
CA SER A 179 4.80 -0.84 -10.94
C SER A 179 3.33 -0.99 -10.54
N GLY A 180 3.01 -1.80 -9.54
CA GLY A 180 1.67 -1.95 -9.01
C GLY A 180 1.11 -0.73 -8.25
N PHE A 181 1.92 0.27 -7.86
CA PHE A 181 1.39 1.49 -7.23
C PHE A 181 0.31 2.14 -8.09
N ALA A 182 -0.76 2.60 -7.45
CA ALA A 182 -1.81 3.36 -8.12
C ALA A 182 -1.31 4.75 -8.52
N LYS A 183 -1.63 5.17 -9.73
CA LYS A 183 -1.15 6.42 -10.32
C LYS A 183 -2.31 7.17 -10.97
N TYR A 184 -2.45 8.43 -10.59
CA TYR A 184 -3.49 9.29 -11.14
C TYR A 184 -2.91 10.60 -11.66
N ASP A 185 -3.38 11.07 -12.82
CA ASP A 185 -3.23 12.45 -13.22
C ASP A 185 -4.51 13.22 -12.82
N VAL A 186 -4.34 14.28 -12.04
CA VAL A 186 -5.41 15.20 -11.64
C VAL A 186 -5.17 16.53 -12.34
N THR A 187 -6.07 16.91 -13.24
CA THR A 187 -5.94 18.09 -14.10
C THR A 187 -7.18 18.97 -14.04
N GLY A 188 -7.04 20.21 -14.45
CA GLY A 188 -8.15 21.18 -14.51
C GLY A 188 -7.83 22.48 -13.78
N SER A 189 -8.55 23.56 -14.12
CA SER A 189 -8.33 24.88 -13.51
C SER A 189 -8.54 24.89 -11.99
N ASP A 190 -9.34 23.97 -11.47
CA ASP A 190 -9.66 23.88 -10.06
C ASP A 190 -8.93 22.75 -9.33
N ALA A 191 -7.99 22.06 -10.01
CA ALA A 191 -7.27 20.89 -9.46
C ALA A 191 -6.56 21.22 -8.13
N GLU A 192 -5.88 22.35 -8.03
CA GLU A 192 -5.20 22.75 -6.80
C GLU A 192 -6.18 23.04 -5.65
N THR A 193 -7.24 23.77 -5.91
CA THR A 193 -8.27 24.11 -4.93
C THR A 193 -8.98 22.84 -4.43
N TYR A 194 -9.35 21.97 -5.37
CA TYR A 194 -9.95 20.68 -5.09
C TYR A 194 -9.05 19.80 -4.19
N LEU A 195 -7.78 19.61 -4.58
CA LEU A 195 -6.83 18.81 -3.79
C LEU A 195 -6.59 19.44 -2.40
N ASN A 196 -6.47 20.76 -2.32
CA ASN A 196 -6.34 21.44 -1.03
C ASN A 196 -7.59 21.26 -0.14
N ARG A 197 -8.78 21.10 -0.71
CA ARG A 197 -10.02 20.87 0.03
C ARG A 197 -10.12 19.45 0.62
N ILE A 198 -9.59 18.45 -0.09
CA ILE A 198 -9.73 17.05 0.34
C ILE A 198 -8.54 16.54 1.18
N PHE A 199 -7.35 17.09 1.00
CA PHE A 199 -6.16 16.67 1.73
C PHE A 199 -5.85 17.58 2.93
N ALA A 200 -5.35 17.00 4.01
CA ALA A 200 -4.97 17.71 5.21
C ALA A 200 -3.66 18.51 5.07
N ASN A 201 -2.80 18.17 4.09
CA ASN A 201 -1.59 18.92 3.76
C ASN A 201 -1.89 19.97 2.68
N SER A 202 -1.02 20.98 2.54
CA SER A 202 -1.06 21.92 1.41
C SER A 202 -0.42 21.35 0.17
N MET A 203 -1.00 21.63 -0.99
CA MET A 203 -0.43 21.24 -2.27
C MET A 203 0.89 21.96 -2.53
N PRO A 204 1.83 21.33 -3.26
CA PRO A 204 3.08 21.98 -3.64
C PRO A 204 2.80 23.23 -4.49
N THR A 205 3.46 24.34 -4.17
CA THR A 205 3.28 25.61 -4.92
C THR A 205 4.22 25.73 -6.11
N LYS A 206 5.34 24.98 -6.13
CA LYS A 206 6.33 25.02 -7.19
C LYS A 206 6.20 23.81 -8.10
N LYS A 207 6.38 24.00 -9.42
CA LYS A 207 6.52 22.90 -10.37
C LYS A 207 7.61 21.94 -9.90
N GLY A 208 7.32 20.65 -9.94
CA GLY A 208 8.17 19.58 -9.46
C GLY A 208 8.12 19.37 -7.94
N GLY A 209 7.49 20.25 -7.15
CA GLY A 209 7.38 20.04 -5.71
C GLY A 209 6.57 18.80 -5.36
N ILE A 210 6.99 18.08 -4.30
CA ILE A 210 6.34 16.85 -3.83
C ILE A 210 5.93 17.02 -2.38
N VAL A 211 4.73 16.53 -2.04
CA VAL A 211 4.25 16.42 -0.65
C VAL A 211 3.65 15.05 -0.39
N LEU A 212 3.80 14.58 0.84
CA LEU A 212 2.99 13.49 1.38
C LEU A 212 1.73 14.09 1.98
N ALA A 213 0.57 13.59 1.61
CA ALA A 213 -0.71 14.15 2.01
C ALA A 213 -1.70 13.05 2.39
N HIS A 214 -2.54 13.36 3.37
CA HIS A 214 -3.51 12.41 3.91
C HIS A 214 -4.93 12.92 3.70
N ILE A 215 -5.82 12.00 3.35
CA ILE A 215 -7.26 12.20 3.39
C ILE A 215 -7.74 11.73 4.76
N LEU A 216 -8.48 12.59 5.43
CA LEU A 216 -9.07 12.27 6.74
C LEU A 216 -10.56 12.00 6.61
N SER A 217 -11.11 11.25 7.56
CA SER A 217 -12.55 11.17 7.76
C SER A 217 -13.09 12.45 8.43
N ASN A 218 -14.40 12.62 8.48
CA ASN A 218 -15.03 13.72 9.21
C ASN A 218 -14.69 13.71 10.71
N GLU A 219 -14.29 12.54 11.24
CA GLU A 219 -13.83 12.38 12.61
C GLU A 219 -12.32 12.60 12.79
N GLY A 220 -11.60 13.01 11.73
CA GLY A 220 -10.17 13.29 11.75
C GLY A 220 -9.25 12.07 11.74
N ARG A 221 -9.78 10.89 11.40
CA ARG A 221 -9.04 9.64 11.28
C ARG A 221 -8.45 9.49 9.89
N ILE A 222 -7.37 8.71 9.77
CA ILE A 222 -6.63 8.56 8.51
C ILE A 222 -7.34 7.60 7.56
N ASN A 223 -7.83 8.10 6.43
CA ASN A 223 -8.48 7.30 5.40
C ASN A 223 -7.51 6.87 4.28
N ALA A 224 -6.66 7.79 3.81
CA ALA A 224 -5.71 7.51 2.75
C ALA A 224 -4.42 8.30 2.93
N GLU A 225 -3.35 7.77 2.37
CA GLU A 225 -2.05 8.43 2.25
C GLU A 225 -1.64 8.44 0.77
N MET A 226 -1.25 9.61 0.26
CA MET A 226 -0.85 9.78 -1.13
C MET A 226 0.34 10.70 -1.26
N THR A 227 1.21 10.40 -2.22
CA THR A 227 2.28 11.29 -2.63
C THR A 227 1.79 12.14 -3.80
N ILE A 228 1.89 13.46 -3.69
CA ILE A 228 1.39 14.40 -4.69
C ILE A 228 2.52 15.26 -5.24
N THR A 229 2.72 15.20 -6.54
CA THR A 229 3.72 16.00 -7.27
C THR A 229 3.01 17.02 -8.17
N ARG A 230 3.35 18.30 -8.06
CA ARG A 230 2.89 19.31 -9.03
C ARG A 230 3.69 19.20 -10.31
N MET A 231 3.09 18.73 -11.38
CA MET A 231 3.76 18.61 -12.69
C MET A 231 3.71 19.91 -13.48
N GLU A 232 2.55 20.59 -13.47
CA GLU A 232 2.32 21.90 -14.07
C GLU A 232 1.37 22.72 -13.18
N GLU A 233 1.01 23.93 -13.61
CA GLU A 233 0.12 24.81 -12.86
C GLU A 233 -1.20 24.11 -12.48
N ASN A 234 -1.81 23.42 -13.45
CA ASN A 234 -3.10 22.75 -13.32
C ASN A 234 -2.99 21.24 -13.51
N HIS A 235 -1.84 20.64 -13.20
CA HIS A 235 -1.60 19.21 -13.33
C HIS A 235 -0.84 18.67 -12.13
N PHE A 236 -1.42 17.72 -11.44
CA PHE A 236 -0.84 17.01 -10.31
C PHE A 236 -0.76 15.51 -10.60
N TYR A 237 0.38 14.93 -10.32
CA TYR A 237 0.61 13.50 -10.37
C TYR A 237 0.48 12.93 -8.96
N VAL A 238 -0.45 12.00 -8.78
CA VAL A 238 -0.83 11.47 -7.47
C VAL A 238 -0.51 9.97 -7.43
N LEU A 239 0.19 9.54 -6.41
CA LEU A 239 0.53 8.14 -6.15
C LEU A 239 -0.21 7.66 -4.91
N SER A 240 -0.72 6.44 -4.96
CA SER A 240 -1.37 5.76 -3.85
C SER A 240 -0.95 4.30 -3.76
N ALA A 241 -1.29 3.64 -2.65
CA ALA A 241 -1.00 2.22 -2.45
C ALA A 241 -1.71 1.35 -3.51
N ALA A 242 -1.02 0.31 -3.99
CA ALA A 242 -1.56 -0.62 -4.99
C ALA A 242 -2.91 -1.23 -4.56
N VAL A 243 -3.05 -1.57 -3.28
CA VAL A 243 -4.27 -2.17 -2.71
C VAL A 243 -5.47 -1.21 -2.72
N ALA A 244 -5.24 0.09 -2.80
CA ALA A 244 -6.26 1.12 -2.71
C ALA A 244 -6.67 1.71 -4.07
N GLU A 245 -6.15 1.20 -5.19
CA GLU A 245 -6.33 1.80 -6.52
C GLU A 245 -7.79 2.16 -6.84
N ILE A 246 -8.69 1.20 -6.76
CA ILE A 246 -10.11 1.43 -7.11
C ILE A 246 -10.80 2.29 -6.06
N ARG A 247 -10.52 2.01 -4.77
CA ARG A 247 -11.07 2.75 -3.64
C ARG A 247 -10.71 4.23 -3.70
N ASP A 248 -9.44 4.52 -3.92
CA ASP A 248 -8.93 5.87 -3.93
C ASP A 248 -9.36 6.64 -5.19
N ALA A 249 -9.38 5.97 -6.36
CA ALA A 249 -9.96 6.54 -7.58
C ALA A 249 -11.43 6.93 -7.38
N ASP A 250 -12.23 6.04 -6.78
CA ASP A 250 -13.63 6.30 -6.48
C ASP A 250 -13.80 7.42 -5.45
N TYR A 251 -12.98 7.43 -4.39
CA TYR A 251 -13.00 8.49 -3.39
C TYR A 251 -12.71 9.85 -4.01
N LEU A 252 -11.64 9.96 -4.79
CA LEU A 252 -11.29 11.18 -5.50
C LEU A 252 -12.44 11.63 -6.42
N ALA A 253 -13.04 10.71 -7.19
CA ALA A 253 -14.17 11.04 -8.07
C ALA A 253 -15.43 11.47 -7.31
N GLN A 254 -15.77 10.80 -6.21
CA GLN A 254 -16.95 11.12 -5.42
C GLN A 254 -16.83 12.45 -4.64
N ALA A 255 -15.61 12.84 -4.30
CA ALA A 255 -15.33 14.07 -3.59
C ALA A 255 -15.45 15.34 -4.46
N MET A 256 -15.51 15.21 -5.79
CA MET A 256 -15.72 16.36 -6.70
C MET A 256 -17.14 16.91 -6.58
N THR A 257 -17.26 18.23 -6.67
CA THR A 257 -18.55 18.92 -6.84
C THR A 257 -18.86 19.18 -8.31
N ALA A 258 -20.11 19.48 -8.64
CA ALA A 258 -20.50 19.71 -10.02
C ALA A 258 -19.94 21.01 -10.62
N GLU A 259 -19.52 21.93 -9.76
CA GLU A 259 -18.95 23.23 -10.13
C GLU A 259 -17.44 23.19 -10.37
N GLU A 260 -16.75 22.16 -9.88
CA GLU A 260 -15.30 22.03 -10.01
C GLU A 260 -14.89 21.52 -11.39
N ASN A 261 -14.03 22.27 -12.06
CA ASN A 261 -13.42 21.85 -13.33
C ASN A 261 -12.15 21.03 -13.05
N VAL A 262 -12.36 19.75 -12.74
CA VAL A 262 -11.31 18.77 -12.42
C VAL A 262 -11.53 17.49 -13.20
N GLU A 263 -10.49 16.96 -13.78
CA GLU A 263 -10.44 15.63 -14.40
C GLU A 263 -9.45 14.73 -13.65
N ILE A 264 -9.87 13.49 -13.36
CA ILE A 264 -9.04 12.48 -12.69
C ILE A 264 -8.91 11.28 -13.61
N ALA A 265 -7.70 11.02 -14.07
CA ALA A 265 -7.38 9.88 -14.92
C ALA A 265 -6.55 8.84 -14.14
N ASN A 266 -7.08 7.62 -13.99
CA ASN A 266 -6.27 6.49 -13.53
C ASN A 266 -5.32 6.07 -14.66
N ILE A 267 -4.03 6.19 -14.41
CA ILE A 267 -2.96 5.84 -15.37
C ILE A 267 -2.03 4.73 -14.85
N THR A 268 -2.52 3.95 -13.90
CA THR A 268 -1.75 2.88 -13.24
C THR A 268 -1.09 1.95 -14.25
N ASP A 269 -1.82 1.48 -15.23
CA ASP A 269 -1.32 0.54 -16.24
C ASP A 269 -0.49 1.22 -17.36
N LYS A 270 -0.41 2.56 -17.37
CA LYS A 270 0.34 3.31 -18.40
C LYS A 270 1.78 3.61 -18.01
N ARG A 271 2.13 3.48 -16.73
CA ARG A 271 3.47 3.80 -16.21
C ARG A 271 3.97 2.71 -15.28
N GLY A 272 5.22 2.27 -15.50
CA GLY A 272 5.95 1.49 -14.53
C GLY A 272 6.51 2.34 -13.39
N VAL A 273 7.03 1.69 -12.36
CA VAL A 273 7.76 2.34 -11.26
C VAL A 273 8.98 1.51 -10.91
N LEU A 274 10.17 2.09 -11.04
CA LEU A 274 11.40 1.52 -10.53
C LEU A 274 11.93 2.38 -9.39
N VAL A 275 12.20 1.77 -8.25
CA VAL A 275 12.94 2.42 -7.16
C VAL A 275 14.40 2.10 -7.33
N LEU A 276 15.25 3.12 -7.45
CA LEU A 276 16.70 3.01 -7.40
C LEU A 276 17.17 3.71 -6.13
N ALA A 277 17.68 2.97 -5.16
CA ALA A 277 18.01 3.51 -3.84
C ALA A 277 19.33 2.95 -3.29
N GLY A 278 20.05 3.80 -2.57
CA GLY A 278 21.31 3.48 -1.92
C GLY A 278 22.37 4.56 -2.12
N PRO A 279 23.48 4.54 -1.37
CA PRO A 279 24.51 5.56 -1.46
C PRO A 279 25.13 5.67 -2.87
N LYS A 280 25.09 4.61 -3.68
CA LYS A 280 25.60 4.57 -5.06
C LYS A 280 24.53 4.86 -6.14
N ALA A 281 23.29 5.14 -5.75
CA ALA A 281 22.22 5.39 -6.71
C ALA A 281 22.51 6.56 -7.65
N ARG A 282 23.19 7.62 -7.18
CA ARG A 282 23.58 8.76 -8.01
C ARG A 282 24.62 8.38 -9.04
N GLU A 283 25.61 7.60 -8.66
CA GLU A 283 26.68 7.11 -9.54
C GLU A 283 26.10 6.26 -10.69
N VAL A 284 25.10 5.45 -10.40
CA VAL A 284 24.37 4.69 -11.43
C VAL A 284 23.60 5.65 -12.37
N MET A 285 22.83 6.55 -11.78
CA MET A 285 21.99 7.50 -12.55
C MET A 285 22.82 8.38 -13.51
N VAL A 286 23.99 8.89 -13.12
CA VAL A 286 24.81 9.76 -14.00
C VAL A 286 25.34 9.04 -15.23
N LYS A 287 25.30 7.71 -15.29
CA LYS A 287 25.70 6.93 -16.47
C LYS A 287 24.59 6.79 -17.51
N VAL A 288 23.35 6.95 -17.10
CA VAL A 288 22.17 6.70 -17.94
C VAL A 288 21.38 7.96 -18.26
N THR A 289 21.77 9.13 -17.70
CA THR A 289 21.12 10.43 -17.99
C THR A 289 22.15 11.56 -18.01
N GLU A 290 21.90 12.56 -18.85
CA GLU A 290 22.68 13.80 -18.90
C GLU A 290 22.21 14.85 -17.88
N GLU A 291 21.13 14.55 -17.14
CA GLU A 291 20.57 15.45 -16.14
C GLU A 291 21.52 15.68 -14.96
N LYS A 292 21.55 16.93 -14.47
CA LYS A 292 22.28 17.26 -13.25
C LYS A 292 21.54 16.71 -12.05
N LEU A 293 22.20 15.80 -11.31
CA LEU A 293 21.61 15.05 -10.19
C LEU A 293 22.13 15.49 -8.82
N ASP A 294 22.91 16.58 -8.76
CA ASP A 294 23.35 17.15 -7.48
C ASP A 294 22.17 17.71 -6.67
N ASN A 295 22.39 17.99 -5.38
CA ASN A 295 21.33 18.43 -4.48
C ASN A 295 20.74 19.80 -4.83
N ALA A 296 21.47 20.65 -5.55
CA ALA A 296 20.98 21.95 -5.97
C ALA A 296 20.10 21.84 -7.22
N SER A 297 20.52 21.00 -8.17
CA SER A 297 19.83 20.81 -9.46
C SER A 297 18.63 19.88 -9.37
N PHE A 298 18.66 18.91 -8.43
CA PHE A 298 17.57 17.98 -8.18
C PHE A 298 17.39 17.80 -6.65
N PRO A 299 16.76 18.76 -5.97
CA PRO A 299 16.55 18.71 -4.52
C PRO A 299 15.67 17.53 -4.08
N TRP A 300 15.82 17.11 -2.82
CA TRP A 300 14.90 16.16 -2.20
C TRP A 300 13.47 16.71 -2.20
N LEU A 301 12.48 15.82 -2.30
CA LEU A 301 11.06 16.14 -2.48
C LEU A 301 10.79 16.98 -3.74
N THR A 302 11.50 16.68 -4.82
CA THR A 302 11.18 17.21 -6.13
C THR A 302 11.10 16.12 -7.19
N GLY A 303 10.32 16.39 -8.24
CA GLY A 303 10.16 15.53 -9.41
C GLY A 303 10.29 16.31 -10.69
N LYS A 304 10.76 15.68 -11.74
CA LYS A 304 10.82 16.23 -13.10
C LYS A 304 10.83 15.11 -14.14
N ASP A 305 10.39 15.45 -15.34
CA ASP A 305 10.55 14.56 -16.48
C ASP A 305 11.98 14.69 -17.02
N ILE A 306 12.67 13.57 -17.17
CA ILE A 306 14.06 13.47 -17.66
C ILE A 306 14.16 12.39 -18.74
N SER A 307 15.33 12.29 -19.37
CA SER A 307 15.65 11.17 -20.25
C SER A 307 16.58 10.19 -19.55
N ILE A 308 16.20 8.90 -19.51
CA ILE A 308 17.06 7.80 -19.04
C ILE A 308 17.30 6.85 -20.20
N ALA A 309 18.56 6.60 -20.54
CA ALA A 309 18.94 5.81 -21.72
C ALA A 309 18.25 6.28 -23.01
N GLY A 310 18.03 7.60 -23.16
CA GLY A 310 17.33 8.20 -24.30
C GLY A 310 15.79 8.12 -24.23
N LEU A 311 15.21 7.54 -23.19
CA LEU A 311 13.77 7.31 -23.04
C LEU A 311 13.14 8.26 -22.01
N PRO A 312 11.93 8.80 -22.28
CA PRO A 312 11.26 9.73 -21.37
C PRO A 312 10.90 9.02 -20.06
N THR A 313 11.24 9.64 -18.93
CA THR A 313 10.99 9.08 -17.60
C THR A 313 10.66 10.19 -16.62
N ARG A 314 9.57 10.07 -15.88
CA ARG A 314 9.32 10.93 -14.73
C ARG A 314 10.16 10.43 -13.56
N ALA A 315 11.05 11.27 -13.06
CA ALA A 315 11.88 10.94 -11.90
C ALA A 315 11.43 11.76 -10.69
N LEU A 316 11.14 11.07 -9.59
CA LEU A 316 10.78 11.66 -8.32
C LEU A 316 11.90 11.38 -7.32
N ARG A 317 12.51 12.41 -6.75
CA ARG A 317 13.56 12.22 -5.75
C ARG A 317 12.97 11.96 -4.37
N ILE A 318 12.38 10.81 -4.25
CA ILE A 318 11.80 10.21 -3.05
C ILE A 318 12.06 8.71 -3.06
N ASN A 319 11.95 8.09 -1.92
CA ASN A 319 11.79 6.64 -1.74
C ASN A 319 11.32 6.34 -0.32
N TYR A 320 10.93 5.10 -0.07
CA TYR A 320 10.41 4.66 1.21
C TYR A 320 11.44 3.89 2.06
N VAL A 321 12.69 3.74 1.59
CA VAL A 321 13.76 3.02 2.30
C VAL A 321 14.74 3.94 3.06
N GLY A 322 14.57 5.26 2.91
CA GLY A 322 15.33 6.27 3.65
C GLY A 322 16.78 6.47 3.23
N GLU A 323 17.15 5.99 2.05
CA GLU A 323 18.48 6.19 1.45
C GLU A 323 18.43 7.21 0.31
N LEU A 324 19.58 7.60 -0.26
CA LEU A 324 19.60 8.39 -1.48
C LEU A 324 18.94 7.60 -2.62
N GLY A 325 18.00 8.21 -3.34
CA GLY A 325 17.37 7.48 -4.44
C GLY A 325 16.32 8.27 -5.19
N TRP A 326 15.76 7.60 -6.17
CA TRP A 326 14.69 8.08 -7.02
C TRP A 326 13.66 6.99 -7.28
N GLU A 327 12.41 7.38 -7.36
CA GLU A 327 11.37 6.62 -8.05
C GLU A 327 11.33 7.07 -9.50
N LEU A 328 11.45 6.13 -10.43
CA LEU A 328 11.51 6.35 -11.87
C LEU A 328 10.24 5.79 -12.49
N HIS A 329 9.45 6.65 -13.10
CA HIS A 329 8.13 6.33 -13.65
C HIS A 329 8.11 6.48 -15.17
N PRO A 330 8.71 5.56 -15.93
CA PRO A 330 8.63 5.56 -17.39
C PRO A 330 7.23 5.18 -17.88
N PRO A 331 6.89 5.48 -19.14
CA PRO A 331 5.85 4.75 -19.85
C PRO A 331 6.09 3.23 -19.74
N ILE A 332 5.02 2.47 -19.57
CA ILE A 332 5.12 1.04 -19.23
C ILE A 332 5.90 0.24 -20.27
N GLU A 333 5.80 0.61 -21.55
CA GLU A 333 6.52 0.00 -22.67
C GLU A 333 8.04 0.20 -22.63
N HIS A 334 8.53 1.15 -21.83
CA HIS A 334 9.96 1.45 -21.68
C HIS A 334 10.56 0.86 -20.41
N LEU A 335 9.74 0.26 -19.54
CA LEU A 335 10.15 -0.19 -18.21
C LEU A 335 11.32 -1.18 -18.25
N GLU A 336 11.24 -2.17 -19.14
CA GLU A 336 12.26 -3.21 -19.26
C GLU A 336 13.60 -2.64 -19.76
N THR A 337 13.56 -1.78 -20.78
CA THR A 337 14.76 -1.15 -21.33
C THR A 337 15.46 -0.26 -20.30
N ILE A 338 14.67 0.48 -19.50
CA ILE A 338 15.24 1.35 -18.47
C ILE A 338 15.80 0.51 -17.31
N TYR A 339 15.13 -0.56 -16.92
CA TYR A 339 15.66 -1.51 -15.94
C TYR A 339 17.01 -2.07 -16.38
N ASP A 340 17.14 -2.54 -17.63
CA ASP A 340 18.37 -3.09 -18.17
C ASP A 340 19.51 -2.06 -18.19
N ALA A 341 19.23 -0.84 -18.61
CA ALA A 341 20.21 0.24 -18.61
C ALA A 341 20.70 0.60 -17.20
N LEU A 342 19.80 0.64 -16.22
CA LEU A 342 20.16 0.87 -14.81
C LEU A 342 20.96 -0.29 -14.23
N TRP A 343 20.59 -1.52 -14.59
CA TRP A 343 21.29 -2.71 -14.15
C TRP A 343 22.72 -2.74 -14.67
N GLU A 344 22.92 -2.59 -15.98
CA GLU A 344 24.25 -2.52 -16.61
C GLU A 344 25.12 -1.39 -16.01
N ALA A 345 24.53 -0.21 -15.86
CA ALA A 345 25.25 0.94 -15.26
C ALA A 345 25.60 0.70 -13.77
N GLY A 346 24.85 -0.15 -13.10
CA GLY A 346 24.97 -0.44 -11.67
C GLY A 346 25.90 -1.62 -11.34
N GLU A 347 26.28 -2.46 -12.31
CA GLU A 347 27.07 -3.67 -12.07
C GLU A 347 28.39 -3.39 -11.32
N GLU A 348 29.13 -2.37 -11.75
CA GLU A 348 30.39 -2.00 -11.07
C GLU A 348 30.19 -1.49 -9.63
N PHE A 349 28.98 -1.04 -9.28
CA PHE A 349 28.61 -0.55 -7.94
C PHE A 349 27.96 -1.64 -7.09
N GLY A 350 27.84 -2.86 -7.61
CA GLY A 350 27.22 -3.99 -6.94
C GLY A 350 25.72 -3.82 -6.76
N ILE A 351 25.02 -3.39 -7.83
CA ILE A 351 23.55 -3.29 -7.84
C ILE A 351 22.93 -4.64 -7.54
N ALA A 352 21.86 -4.63 -6.77
CA ALA A 352 21.08 -5.82 -6.45
C ALA A 352 19.58 -5.53 -6.59
N ASP A 353 18.82 -6.55 -7.01
CA ASP A 353 17.37 -6.51 -6.83
C ASP A 353 17.05 -6.64 -5.33
N PHE A 354 15.97 -6.01 -4.89
CA PHE A 354 15.45 -6.19 -3.54
C PHE A 354 13.92 -6.23 -3.54
N GLY A 355 13.34 -6.83 -2.51
CA GLY A 355 11.91 -7.04 -2.43
C GLY A 355 11.22 -6.23 -1.34
N LEU A 356 9.88 -6.39 -1.24
CA LEU A 356 9.04 -5.68 -0.29
C LEU A 356 9.38 -5.98 1.17
N TYR A 357 9.90 -7.17 1.49
CA TYR A 357 10.31 -7.50 2.85
C TYR A 357 11.54 -6.69 3.28
N ALA A 358 12.48 -6.46 2.36
CA ALA A 358 13.58 -5.54 2.60
C ALA A 358 13.10 -4.08 2.70
N VAL A 359 12.12 -3.67 1.89
CA VAL A 359 11.48 -2.33 2.03
C VAL A 359 10.90 -2.15 3.42
N ASP A 360 10.17 -3.15 3.92
CA ASP A 360 9.51 -3.07 5.23
C ASP A 360 10.52 -2.96 6.37
N SER A 361 11.58 -3.75 6.34
CA SER A 361 12.69 -3.64 7.29
C SER A 361 13.38 -2.26 7.24
N LEU A 362 13.73 -1.79 6.04
CA LEU A 362 14.44 -0.51 5.85
C LEU A 362 13.58 0.72 6.25
N ARG A 363 12.26 0.72 5.95
CA ARG A 363 11.35 1.79 6.35
C ARG A 363 11.17 1.84 7.87
N MET A 364 11.09 0.66 8.52
CA MET A 364 10.98 0.54 9.97
C MET A 364 12.16 1.20 10.68
N GLU A 365 13.40 0.98 10.22
CA GLU A 365 14.59 1.63 10.78
C GLU A 365 14.56 3.17 10.73
N LYS A 366 13.78 3.74 9.81
CA LYS A 366 13.58 5.20 9.64
C LYS A 366 12.31 5.69 10.33
N ALA A 367 11.58 4.81 11.00
CA ALA A 367 10.28 5.11 11.57
C ALA A 367 9.27 5.67 10.55
N TYR A 368 9.34 5.23 9.29
CA TYR A 368 8.33 5.57 8.28
C TYR A 368 7.09 4.71 8.50
N ARG A 369 5.94 5.37 8.62
CA ARG A 369 4.65 4.72 8.84
C ARG A 369 4.17 4.05 7.56
N HIS A 370 3.43 2.96 7.71
CA HIS A 370 2.84 2.21 6.61
C HIS A 370 1.31 2.38 6.63
N TRP A 371 0.77 2.93 5.54
CA TRP A 371 -0.67 3.00 5.39
C TRP A 371 -1.25 1.59 5.16
N GLY A 372 -2.33 1.27 5.88
CA GLY A 372 -2.95 -0.05 5.92
C GLY A 372 -2.44 -0.96 7.07
N GLY A 373 -1.27 -0.64 7.64
CA GLY A 373 -0.76 -1.24 8.86
C GLY A 373 -0.92 -0.27 10.04
N GLU A 374 0.11 0.57 10.28
CA GLU A 374 0.08 1.54 11.37
C GLU A 374 -0.89 2.72 11.14
N LEU A 375 -1.10 3.12 9.87
CA LEU A 375 -2.00 4.21 9.51
C LEU A 375 -3.31 3.65 8.97
N THR A 376 -4.33 3.62 9.81
CA THR A 376 -5.68 3.15 9.47
C THR A 376 -6.73 4.16 9.93
N ASN A 377 -8.00 3.94 9.59
CA ASN A 377 -9.10 4.77 10.11
C ASN A 377 -9.40 4.55 11.61
N GLU A 378 -8.58 3.78 12.32
CA GLU A 378 -8.65 3.62 13.77
C GLU A 378 -7.76 4.62 14.51
N VAL A 379 -6.86 5.31 13.79
CA VAL A 379 -5.92 6.29 14.34
C VAL A 379 -6.04 7.66 13.68
N THR A 380 -5.64 8.68 14.42
CA THR A 380 -5.57 10.06 13.92
C THR A 380 -4.15 10.44 13.56
N MET A 381 -3.96 11.53 12.84
CA MET A 381 -2.63 12.08 12.56
C MET A 381 -1.86 12.44 13.84
N ILE A 382 -2.58 12.76 14.92
CA ILE A 382 -2.00 13.11 16.22
C ILE A 382 -1.53 11.83 16.93
N ASP A 383 -2.33 10.77 16.93
CA ASP A 383 -1.96 9.47 17.53
C ASP A 383 -0.75 8.86 16.83
N ALA A 384 -0.64 9.06 15.50
CA ALA A 384 0.43 8.55 14.65
C ALA A 384 1.70 9.42 14.66
N ASP A 385 1.73 10.55 15.38
CA ASP A 385 2.86 11.49 15.40
C ASP A 385 3.17 12.08 14.00
N MET A 386 2.10 12.39 13.26
CA MET A 386 2.16 12.83 11.85
C MET A 386 1.72 14.28 11.66
N GLU A 387 1.68 15.09 12.75
CA GLU A 387 1.21 16.49 12.73
C GLU A 387 1.99 17.38 11.76
N ARG A 388 3.24 17.04 11.45
CA ARG A 388 4.05 17.77 10.46
C ARG A 388 3.42 17.81 9.06
N PHE A 389 2.51 16.86 8.76
CA PHE A 389 1.77 16.76 7.50
C PHE A 389 0.38 17.41 7.58
N LEU A 390 0.00 17.98 8.72
CA LEU A 390 -1.22 18.75 8.89
C LEU A 390 -0.97 20.24 8.63
N LYS A 391 -1.84 20.87 7.86
CA LYS A 391 -1.83 22.33 7.62
C LYS A 391 -3.11 22.94 8.16
N LEU A 392 -3.14 23.13 9.48
CA LEU A 392 -4.29 23.64 10.21
C LEU A 392 -4.56 25.12 9.96
N ASP A 393 -3.60 25.85 9.38
CA ASP A 393 -3.72 27.25 8.93
C ASP A 393 -4.47 27.40 7.59
N LYS A 394 -4.76 26.30 6.86
CA LYS A 394 -5.64 26.33 5.69
C LYS A 394 -7.06 26.73 6.10
N ASP A 395 -7.82 27.32 5.18
CA ASP A 395 -9.20 27.72 5.43
C ASP A 395 -10.05 26.51 5.84
N ASN A 396 -10.02 25.43 5.05
CA ASN A 396 -10.72 24.19 5.38
C ASN A 396 -10.10 22.98 4.68
N PHE A 397 -10.33 21.80 5.26
CA PHE A 397 -10.15 20.48 4.64
C PHE A 397 -11.00 19.46 5.40
N ILE A 398 -11.26 18.30 4.79
CA ILE A 398 -12.07 17.23 5.39
C ILE A 398 -11.39 16.77 6.70
N GLY A 399 -12.13 16.79 7.81
CA GLY A 399 -11.64 16.36 9.13
C GLY A 399 -10.94 17.47 9.95
N LYS A 400 -10.79 18.69 9.43
CA LYS A 400 -10.10 19.80 10.14
C LYS A 400 -10.67 20.08 11.53
N GLU A 401 -11.99 20.24 11.64
CA GLU A 401 -12.64 20.56 12.93
C GLU A 401 -12.43 19.44 13.97
N ALA A 402 -12.53 18.18 13.54
CA ALA A 402 -12.27 17.05 14.42
C ALA A 402 -10.80 17.03 14.88
N THR A 403 -9.86 17.27 13.97
CA THR A 403 -8.43 17.35 14.30
C THR A 403 -8.13 18.47 15.31
N LEU A 404 -8.74 19.65 15.13
CA LEU A 404 -8.61 20.76 16.09
C LEU A 404 -9.16 20.41 17.48
N ARG A 405 -10.28 19.68 17.55
CA ARG A 405 -10.80 19.19 18.84
C ARG A 405 -9.87 18.18 19.47
N GLN A 406 -9.30 17.25 18.69
CA GLN A 406 -8.36 16.22 19.17
C GLN A 406 -7.08 16.82 19.75
N GLN A 407 -6.56 17.89 19.16
CA GLN A 407 -5.38 18.60 19.71
C GLN A 407 -5.59 19.16 21.14
N GLN A 408 -6.84 19.39 21.54
CA GLN A 408 -7.19 19.91 22.86
C GLN A 408 -7.48 18.82 23.89
N GLN A 409 -7.51 17.55 23.45
CA GLN A 409 -7.80 16.40 24.29
C GLN A 409 -6.51 15.71 24.73
N GLU A 410 -6.59 14.96 25.84
CA GLU A 410 -5.53 14.08 26.26
C GLU A 410 -5.39 12.94 25.24
N ARG A 411 -4.15 12.63 24.81
CA ARG A 411 -3.89 11.53 23.89
C ARG A 411 -4.17 10.21 24.59
N PHE A 412 -5.06 9.39 24.02
CA PHE A 412 -5.38 8.05 24.50
C PHE A 412 -4.46 6.99 23.94
N PHE A 413 -4.03 7.18 22.69
CA PHE A 413 -3.14 6.30 21.96
C PHE A 413 -1.94 7.08 21.44
N GLN A 414 -0.85 6.36 21.27
CA GLN A 414 0.34 6.88 20.60
C GLN A 414 1.02 5.74 19.89
N LEU A 415 1.34 5.93 18.61
CA LEU A 415 2.21 5.03 17.87
C LEU A 415 3.66 5.23 18.32
N ILE A 416 4.26 4.18 18.86
CA ILE A 416 5.65 4.20 19.33
C ILE A 416 6.44 3.06 18.73
N TYR A 417 7.75 3.28 18.60
CA TYR A 417 8.70 2.28 18.13
C TYR A 417 9.39 1.62 19.30
N PHE A 418 9.54 0.30 19.20
CA PHE A 418 10.27 -0.49 20.17
C PHE A 418 11.39 -1.24 19.49
N GLU A 419 12.52 -1.37 20.15
CA GLU A 419 13.51 -2.38 19.88
C GLU A 419 13.19 -3.62 20.73
N ILE A 420 13.11 -4.77 20.07
CA ILE A 420 12.68 -6.02 20.70
C ILE A 420 13.89 -6.96 20.83
N GLU A 421 14.16 -7.45 22.03
CA GLU A 421 15.08 -8.54 22.22
C GLU A 421 14.44 -9.86 21.74
N ALA A 422 14.73 -10.22 20.49
CA ALA A 422 14.32 -11.49 19.89
C ALA A 422 15.54 -12.23 19.34
N THR A 423 15.49 -13.55 19.30
CA THR A 423 16.59 -14.39 18.82
C THR A 423 16.28 -15.08 17.49
N ASP A 424 15.07 -15.57 17.33
CA ASP A 424 14.68 -16.40 16.18
C ASP A 424 13.23 -16.17 15.72
N SER A 425 12.58 -15.14 16.23
CA SER A 425 11.23 -14.75 15.81
C SER A 425 11.03 -13.26 15.98
N ASP A 426 10.26 -12.66 15.07
CA ASP A 426 9.80 -11.28 15.12
C ASP A 426 8.32 -11.24 15.53
N VAL A 427 7.82 -10.06 15.83
CA VAL A 427 6.37 -9.83 15.97
C VAL A 427 5.71 -9.85 14.60
N HIS A 428 4.46 -10.32 14.55
CA HIS A 428 3.68 -10.43 13.31
C HIS A 428 2.52 -9.44 13.23
N GLY A 429 2.32 -8.65 14.32
CA GLY A 429 1.20 -7.74 14.48
C GLY A 429 0.05 -8.37 15.29
N GLY A 430 -0.53 -7.55 16.17
CA GLY A 430 -1.62 -7.98 17.05
C GLY A 430 -1.19 -8.61 18.37
N GLU A 431 0.10 -8.76 18.64
CA GLU A 431 0.58 -9.23 19.93
C GLU A 431 0.36 -8.19 21.02
N PRO A 432 -0.17 -8.56 22.19
CA PRO A 432 -0.42 -7.63 23.27
C PRO A 432 0.90 -7.19 23.95
N ILE A 433 0.99 -5.88 24.24
CA ILE A 433 2.11 -5.28 24.96
C ILE A 433 1.71 -5.07 26.43
N TYR A 434 2.55 -5.53 27.37
CA TYR A 434 2.28 -5.45 28.80
C TYR A 434 3.30 -4.62 29.56
N ILE A 435 2.82 -3.91 30.60
CA ILE A 435 3.65 -3.39 31.69
C ILE A 435 3.18 -4.10 32.96
N GLY A 436 4.00 -5.02 33.48
CA GLY A 436 3.55 -5.96 34.53
C GLY A 436 2.39 -6.81 34.02
N ASP A 437 1.27 -6.83 34.73
CA ASP A 437 0.05 -7.57 34.34
C ASP A 437 -0.95 -6.75 33.51
N LYS A 438 -0.64 -5.47 33.24
CA LYS A 438 -1.56 -4.57 32.53
C LYS A 438 -1.22 -4.56 31.03
N CYS A 439 -2.15 -4.98 30.20
CA CYS A 439 -2.08 -4.77 28.76
C CYS A 439 -2.23 -3.26 28.45
N ILE A 440 -1.25 -2.68 27.73
CA ILE A 440 -1.19 -1.25 27.42
C ILE A 440 -1.28 -0.95 25.94
N GLY A 441 -1.18 -1.96 25.07
CA GLY A 441 -1.22 -1.79 23.64
C GLY A 441 -1.09 -3.11 22.91
N ILE A 442 -0.99 -3.01 21.60
CA ILE A 442 -0.75 -4.13 20.67
C ILE A 442 0.33 -3.72 19.67
N THR A 443 1.03 -4.71 19.12
CA THR A 443 1.91 -4.51 17.96
C THR A 443 1.09 -4.31 16.68
N THR A 444 1.65 -3.64 15.68
CA THR A 444 1.02 -3.44 14.36
C THR A 444 1.84 -4.10 13.27
#